data_b08fca0af316dcaa2477ddc47f83a5df
#
_entry.id   b08fca0af316dcaa2477ddc47f83a5df
#
_cell.length_a   1.000
_cell.length_b   1.000
_cell.length_c   1.000
_cell.angle_alpha   90.00
_cell.angle_beta   90.00
_cell.angle_gamma   90.00
#
_symmetry.space_group_name_H-M   'P 1'
#
loop_
_entity.id
_entity.type
_entity.pdbx_description
1 polymer ?
#
loop_
_entity_poly.entity_id
_entity_poly.type
_entity_poly.pdbx_seq_one_letter_code
_entity_poly.pdbx_strand_id
1 'polypeptide(L)'
;MRSHDLLDRGVRAYNALIERRRRPPADAPDPDLRAIRARAAVGTDISSHLEALYVAGLAAHPRLIVELGVRGGESTFVFERVARRAGADLVSVDIADCSTVSRYERWHWVQDDDVRLGGQFRSWCAEHGLEPLVDVLFVDTSHVYDHTCAEIAAWFPHLSARAVALFHDTNMKKVFRRRDGTLGLGWNNHRGVVRALEEVLGIRIDERRAFTGAAGAWRVTHDPICNGLTILRRTGDA
;
A
#
# COMPACT_ATOMS: atom_id res chain seq x y z
N MET A 1 -7.13 39.65 8.54
CA MET A 1 -6.86 38.19 8.48
C MET A 1 -8.18 37.49 8.21
N ARG A 2 -8.35 36.83 7.06
CA ARG A 2 -9.65 36.26 6.66
C ARG A 2 -9.94 35.04 7.52
N SER A 3 -11.20 34.82 7.92
CA SER A 3 -11.63 33.68 8.77
C SER A 3 -11.19 32.33 8.21
N HIS A 4 -11.04 32.21 6.91
CA HIS A 4 -10.52 31.04 6.20
C HIS A 4 -9.07 30.69 6.59
N ASP A 5 -8.20 31.70 6.82
CA ASP A 5 -6.81 31.47 7.22
C ASP A 5 -6.68 30.82 8.60
N LEU A 6 -7.55 31.19 9.54
CA LEU A 6 -7.55 30.61 10.88
C LEU A 6 -8.01 29.15 10.87
N LEU A 7 -9.06 28.85 10.09
CA LEU A 7 -9.59 27.49 9.97
C LEU A 7 -8.55 26.56 9.32
N ASP A 8 -7.89 27.02 8.24
CA ASP A 8 -6.86 26.25 7.56
C ASP A 8 -5.61 26.03 8.42
N ARG A 9 -5.26 27.01 9.28
CA ARG A 9 -4.21 26.82 10.28
C ARG A 9 -4.61 25.76 11.32
N GLY A 10 -5.87 25.80 11.78
CA GLY A 10 -6.41 24.81 12.72
C GLY A 10 -6.39 23.38 12.11
N VAL A 11 -6.82 23.24 10.86
CA VAL A 11 -6.76 21.96 10.13
C VAL A 11 -5.33 21.45 9.99
N ARG A 12 -4.39 22.32 9.61
CA ARG A 12 -2.96 21.95 9.53
C ARG A 12 -2.40 21.52 10.87
N ALA A 13 -2.68 22.27 11.94
CA ALA A 13 -2.22 21.96 13.30
C ALA A 13 -2.81 20.62 13.80
N TYR A 14 -4.10 20.39 13.58
CA TYR A 14 -4.75 19.13 13.91
C TYR A 14 -4.12 17.95 13.14
N ASN A 15 -3.97 18.08 11.82
CA ASN A 15 -3.37 17.04 11.00
C ASN A 15 -1.93 16.73 11.43
N ALA A 16 -1.14 17.75 11.73
CA ALA A 16 0.22 17.58 12.23
C ALA A 16 0.26 16.86 13.61
N LEU A 17 -0.73 17.13 14.48
CA LEU A 17 -0.84 16.47 15.78
C LEU A 17 -1.21 15.00 15.68
N ILE A 18 -2.14 14.66 14.79
CA ILE A 18 -2.59 13.27 14.62
C ILE A 18 -1.67 12.44 13.72
N GLU A 19 -0.90 13.09 12.87
CA GLU A 19 0.04 12.43 11.95
C GLU A 19 1.31 12.04 12.70
N ARG A 20 1.23 10.92 13.42
CA ARG A 20 2.43 10.32 14.00
C ARG A 20 3.27 9.71 12.88
N ARG A 21 4.46 10.25 12.68
CA ARG A 21 5.44 9.71 11.73
C ARG A 21 6.56 9.01 12.50
N ARG A 22 6.93 7.83 12.05
CA ARG A 22 8.13 7.15 12.52
C ARG A 22 9.31 7.69 11.71
N ARG A 23 10.31 8.22 12.40
CA ARG A 23 11.61 8.51 11.77
C ARG A 23 12.52 7.32 12.02
N PRO A 24 12.80 6.51 11.00
CA PRO A 24 13.75 5.41 11.17
C PRO A 24 15.14 5.97 11.43
N PRO A 25 16.01 5.24 12.18
CA PRO A 25 17.40 5.62 12.30
C PRO A 25 18.06 5.65 10.91
N ALA A 26 18.90 6.66 10.66
CA ALA A 26 19.49 6.87 9.34
C ALA A 26 20.45 5.74 8.95
N ASP A 27 21.08 5.10 9.92
CA ASP A 27 22.10 4.08 9.69
C ASP A 27 21.49 2.68 9.62
N ALA A 28 21.93 1.89 8.64
CA ALA A 28 21.65 0.47 8.49
C ALA A 28 22.81 -0.20 7.75
N PRO A 29 23.18 -1.45 8.08
CA PRO A 29 24.21 -2.19 7.35
C PRO A 29 23.80 -2.47 5.88
N ASP A 30 22.52 -2.67 5.63
CA ASP A 30 21.95 -2.90 4.31
C ASP A 30 21.86 -1.59 3.50
N PRO A 31 22.52 -1.48 2.33
CA PRO A 31 22.51 -0.27 1.50
C PRO A 31 21.12 0.10 0.98
N ASP A 32 20.27 -0.88 0.65
CA ASP A 32 18.90 -0.63 0.22
C ASP A 32 18.07 -0.06 1.37
N LEU A 33 18.23 -0.61 2.57
CA LEU A 33 17.55 -0.11 3.74
C LEU A 33 17.98 1.33 4.10
N ARG A 34 19.28 1.67 3.94
CA ARG A 34 19.76 3.06 4.09
C ARG A 34 19.08 3.99 3.09
N ALA A 35 19.02 3.59 1.82
CA ALA A 35 18.36 4.38 0.78
C ALA A 35 16.87 4.58 1.04
N ILE A 36 16.17 3.54 1.52
CA ILE A 36 14.76 3.58 1.90
C ILE A 36 14.54 4.52 3.09
N ARG A 37 15.37 4.44 4.12
CA ARG A 37 15.31 5.34 5.28
C ARG A 37 15.60 6.79 4.91
N ALA A 38 16.55 7.04 4.01
CA ALA A 38 16.82 8.38 3.49
C ALA A 38 15.59 8.93 2.73
N ARG A 39 14.93 8.11 1.92
CA ARG A 39 13.69 8.51 1.23
C ARG A 39 12.55 8.77 2.22
N ALA A 40 12.38 7.92 3.22
CA ALA A 40 11.38 8.08 4.28
C ALA A 40 11.55 9.40 5.07
N ALA A 41 12.75 9.96 5.12
CA ALA A 41 13.01 11.23 5.80
C ALA A 41 12.36 12.44 5.10
N VAL A 42 12.02 12.34 3.81
CA VAL A 42 11.35 13.41 3.04
C VAL A 42 9.91 13.67 3.54
N GLY A 43 9.25 12.65 4.09
CA GLY A 43 7.98 12.83 4.78
C GLY A 43 6.76 12.92 3.88
N THR A 44 6.45 11.84 3.17
CA THR A 44 5.18 11.64 2.44
C THR A 44 4.13 10.94 3.31
N ASP A 45 2.95 10.71 2.76
CA ASP A 45 1.84 9.98 3.40
C ASP A 45 2.13 8.48 3.64
N ILE A 46 3.12 7.90 2.95
CA ILE A 46 3.53 6.51 3.09
C ILE A 46 4.92 6.35 3.74
N SER A 47 5.65 7.45 3.94
CA SER A 47 7.08 7.41 4.33
C SER A 47 7.37 6.57 5.57
N SER A 48 6.48 6.57 6.56
CA SER A 48 6.64 5.78 7.79
C SER A 48 6.55 4.27 7.58
N HIS A 49 6.07 3.83 6.42
CA HIS A 49 5.83 2.43 6.09
C HIS A 49 6.84 1.86 5.09
N LEU A 50 7.67 2.68 4.43
CA LEU A 50 8.59 2.21 3.38
C LEU A 50 9.51 1.08 3.86
N GLU A 51 10.04 1.16 5.09
CA GLU A 51 10.83 0.09 5.69
C GLU A 51 10.01 -1.18 5.90
N ALA A 52 8.75 -1.07 6.35
CA ALA A 52 7.87 -2.22 6.54
C ALA A 52 7.53 -2.90 5.21
N LEU A 53 7.29 -2.13 4.13
CA LEU A 53 7.09 -2.66 2.79
C LEU A 53 8.32 -3.46 2.33
N TYR A 54 9.52 -2.93 2.53
CA TYR A 54 10.77 -3.60 2.16
C TYR A 54 10.97 -4.92 2.90
N VAL A 55 10.84 -4.88 4.24
CA VAL A 55 11.02 -6.07 5.08
C VAL A 55 9.96 -7.13 4.76
N ALA A 56 8.71 -6.74 4.61
CA ALA A 56 7.62 -7.66 4.28
C ALA A 56 7.79 -8.26 2.89
N GLY A 57 8.17 -7.43 1.91
CA GLY A 57 8.43 -7.85 0.54
C GLY A 57 9.58 -8.85 0.44
N LEU A 58 10.72 -8.59 1.06
CA LEU A 58 11.85 -9.51 1.08
C LEU A 58 11.53 -10.84 1.77
N ALA A 59 10.82 -10.78 2.89
CA ALA A 59 10.44 -11.98 3.64
C ALA A 59 9.48 -12.91 2.88
N ALA A 60 8.84 -12.42 1.81
CA ALA A 60 8.01 -13.24 0.92
C ALA A 60 8.84 -14.06 -0.08
N HIS A 61 10.13 -13.73 -0.26
CA HIS A 61 10.98 -14.31 -1.32
C HIS A 61 10.27 -14.31 -2.68
N PRO A 62 9.87 -13.13 -3.18
CA PRO A 62 8.96 -13.03 -4.30
C PRO A 62 9.60 -13.42 -5.62
N ARG A 63 8.78 -13.97 -6.53
CA ARG A 63 9.05 -14.09 -7.96
C ARG A 63 8.26 -13.04 -8.74
N LEU A 64 7.08 -12.68 -8.23
CA LEU A 64 6.21 -11.67 -8.80
C LEU A 64 5.66 -10.75 -7.71
N ILE A 65 5.89 -9.45 -7.90
CA ILE A 65 5.35 -8.36 -7.09
C ILE A 65 4.33 -7.60 -7.93
N VAL A 66 3.17 -7.31 -7.37
CA VAL A 66 2.14 -6.45 -7.99
C VAL A 66 1.89 -5.25 -7.09
N GLU A 67 1.96 -4.07 -7.68
CA GLU A 67 1.69 -2.78 -7.04
C GLU A 67 0.50 -2.12 -7.73
N LEU A 68 -0.55 -1.84 -6.97
CA LEU A 68 -1.73 -1.11 -7.39
C LEU A 68 -1.69 0.30 -6.80
N GLY A 69 -1.60 1.32 -7.68
CA GLY A 69 -1.36 2.71 -7.31
C GLY A 69 0.14 3.03 -7.21
N VAL A 70 0.61 3.90 -8.11
CA VAL A 70 2.04 4.26 -8.27
C VAL A 70 2.30 5.71 -7.91
N ARG A 71 1.49 6.63 -8.42
CA ARG A 71 1.65 8.09 -8.21
C ARG A 71 3.10 8.56 -8.44
N GLY A 72 3.77 9.03 -7.38
CA GLY A 72 5.15 9.52 -7.42
C GLY A 72 6.22 8.45 -7.25
N GLY A 73 5.84 7.16 -7.13
CA GLY A 73 6.75 6.02 -7.05
C GLY A 73 7.43 5.83 -5.70
N GLU A 74 6.80 6.24 -4.60
CA GLU A 74 7.36 6.02 -3.25
C GLU A 74 7.45 4.52 -2.92
N SER A 75 6.37 3.78 -3.15
CA SER A 75 6.29 2.33 -2.99
C SER A 75 7.06 1.61 -4.10
N THR A 76 6.97 2.07 -5.35
CA THR A 76 7.74 1.52 -6.48
C THR A 76 9.25 1.53 -6.20
N PHE A 77 9.77 2.62 -5.60
CA PHE A 77 11.17 2.73 -5.17
C PHE A 77 11.57 1.61 -4.20
N VAL A 78 10.66 1.18 -3.34
CA VAL A 78 10.89 0.08 -2.39
C VAL A 78 10.80 -1.26 -3.10
N PHE A 79 9.72 -1.48 -3.86
CA PHE A 79 9.47 -2.76 -4.52
C PHE A 79 10.48 -3.04 -5.64
N GLU A 80 11.00 -2.02 -6.32
CA GLU A 80 12.13 -2.18 -7.24
C GLU A 80 13.36 -2.78 -6.53
N ARG A 81 13.68 -2.33 -5.31
CA ARG A 81 14.80 -2.87 -4.52
C ARG A 81 14.55 -4.30 -4.08
N VAL A 82 13.32 -4.61 -3.63
CA VAL A 82 12.91 -5.98 -3.32
C VAL A 82 13.05 -6.86 -4.57
N ALA A 83 12.53 -6.40 -5.71
CA ALA A 83 12.56 -7.13 -6.97
C ALA A 83 13.98 -7.40 -7.45
N ARG A 84 14.85 -6.39 -7.47
CA ARG A 84 16.28 -6.54 -7.83
C ARG A 84 16.99 -7.57 -6.95
N ARG A 85 16.73 -7.52 -5.65
CA ARG A 85 17.38 -8.42 -4.68
C ARG A 85 16.87 -9.86 -4.78
N ALA A 86 15.60 -10.04 -5.09
CA ALA A 86 14.98 -11.36 -5.26
C ALA A 86 15.09 -11.92 -6.69
N GLY A 87 15.49 -11.11 -7.67
CA GLY A 87 15.40 -11.46 -9.10
C GLY A 87 13.94 -11.59 -9.56
N ALA A 88 13.03 -10.79 -9.00
CA ALA A 88 11.60 -10.85 -9.25
C ALA A 88 11.15 -9.92 -10.37
N ASP A 89 9.99 -10.19 -10.95
CA ASP A 89 9.26 -9.23 -11.78
C ASP A 89 8.44 -8.29 -10.89
N LEU A 90 8.33 -7.03 -11.30
CA LEU A 90 7.51 -6.01 -10.66
C LEU A 90 6.49 -5.50 -11.67
N VAL A 91 5.21 -5.74 -11.43
CA VAL A 91 4.09 -5.19 -12.20
C VAL A 91 3.51 -4.04 -11.41
N SER A 92 3.48 -2.83 -11.98
CA SER A 92 2.89 -1.65 -11.35
C SER A 92 1.78 -1.10 -12.22
N VAL A 93 0.61 -0.87 -11.62
CA VAL A 93 -0.63 -0.47 -12.28
C VAL A 93 -1.10 0.88 -11.74
N ASP A 94 -1.42 1.82 -12.61
CA ASP A 94 -2.07 3.09 -12.26
C ASP A 94 -2.89 3.60 -13.44
N ILE A 95 -3.95 4.34 -13.17
CA ILE A 95 -4.76 5.02 -14.20
C ILE A 95 -4.04 6.25 -14.80
N ALA A 96 -3.15 6.88 -14.01
CA ALA A 96 -2.31 7.98 -14.48
C ALA A 96 -1.03 7.45 -15.14
N ASP A 97 -0.45 8.22 -16.05
CA ASP A 97 0.85 7.86 -16.64
C ASP A 97 1.99 8.03 -15.61
N CYS A 98 2.54 6.90 -15.17
CA CYS A 98 3.69 6.81 -14.28
C CYS A 98 4.89 6.11 -14.95
N SER A 99 4.93 6.00 -16.27
CA SER A 99 5.91 5.24 -17.07
C SER A 99 7.38 5.63 -16.85
N THR A 100 7.63 6.77 -16.20
CA THR A 100 8.98 7.28 -15.94
C THR A 100 9.50 6.99 -14.53
N VAL A 101 8.68 6.36 -13.66
CA VAL A 101 8.96 6.19 -12.23
C VAL A 101 10.10 5.22 -11.97
N SER A 102 10.21 4.14 -12.76
CA SER A 102 11.27 3.15 -12.63
C SER A 102 12.03 2.92 -13.95
N ARG A 103 13.23 2.36 -13.85
CA ARG A 103 14.08 1.90 -14.97
C ARG A 103 14.55 0.47 -14.74
N TYR A 104 13.89 -0.26 -13.87
CA TYR A 104 14.21 -1.64 -13.62
C TYR A 104 13.86 -2.49 -14.85
N GLU A 105 14.78 -3.34 -15.28
CA GLU A 105 14.65 -4.13 -16.53
C GLU A 105 13.49 -5.14 -16.49
N ARG A 106 13.08 -5.55 -15.29
CA ARG A 106 11.94 -6.46 -15.07
C ARG A 106 10.75 -5.72 -14.45
N TRP A 107 10.66 -4.43 -14.69
CA TRP A 107 9.49 -3.62 -14.33
C TRP A 107 8.52 -3.56 -15.50
N HIS A 108 7.31 -4.01 -15.25
CA HIS A 108 6.19 -4.01 -16.18
C HIS A 108 5.21 -2.90 -15.77
N TRP A 109 5.29 -1.79 -16.46
CA TRP A 109 4.37 -0.68 -16.26
C TRP A 109 3.07 -0.90 -17.04
N VAL A 110 1.92 -0.75 -16.38
CA VAL A 110 0.59 -0.89 -16.98
C VAL A 110 -0.27 0.32 -16.62
N GLN A 111 -0.60 1.13 -17.64
CA GLN A 111 -1.57 2.20 -17.48
C GLN A 111 -2.96 1.65 -17.69
N ASP A 112 -3.65 1.28 -16.61
CA ASP A 112 -4.95 0.63 -16.66
C ASP A 112 -5.73 0.83 -15.35
N ASP A 113 -7.02 0.47 -15.38
CA ASP A 113 -7.82 0.19 -14.18
C ASP A 113 -7.33 -1.13 -13.57
N ASP A 114 -6.99 -1.08 -12.30
CA ASP A 114 -6.41 -2.19 -11.55
C ASP A 114 -7.37 -3.39 -11.40
N VAL A 115 -8.68 -3.13 -11.21
CA VAL A 115 -9.71 -4.19 -11.15
C VAL A 115 -9.88 -4.87 -12.51
N ARG A 116 -9.87 -4.08 -13.60
CA ARG A 116 -9.94 -4.61 -14.96
C ARG A 116 -8.76 -5.49 -15.26
N LEU A 117 -7.54 -5.03 -14.98
CA LEU A 117 -6.34 -5.82 -15.20
C LEU A 117 -6.36 -7.10 -14.34
N GLY A 118 -6.78 -7.01 -13.08
CA GLY A 118 -6.91 -8.17 -12.19
C GLY A 118 -7.81 -9.26 -12.76
N GLY A 119 -8.94 -8.87 -13.37
CA GLY A 119 -9.84 -9.80 -14.08
C GLY A 119 -9.23 -10.47 -15.31
N GLN A 120 -8.22 -9.86 -15.92
CA GLN A 120 -7.54 -10.35 -17.12
C GLN A 120 -6.09 -10.81 -16.86
N PHE A 121 -5.66 -10.82 -15.59
CA PHE A 121 -4.25 -10.96 -15.22
C PHE A 121 -3.60 -12.25 -15.72
N ARG A 122 -4.34 -13.36 -15.78
CA ARG A 122 -3.81 -14.62 -16.32
C ARG A 122 -3.44 -14.52 -17.80
N SER A 123 -4.30 -13.92 -18.62
CA SER A 123 -4.01 -13.72 -20.06
C SER A 123 -2.90 -12.70 -20.25
N TRP A 124 -2.93 -11.61 -19.50
CA TRP A 124 -1.87 -10.62 -19.51
C TRP A 124 -0.50 -11.23 -19.15
N CYS A 125 -0.41 -12.04 -18.10
CA CYS A 125 0.81 -12.74 -17.73
C CYS A 125 1.31 -13.69 -18.84
N ALA A 126 0.38 -14.44 -19.49
CA ALA A 126 0.74 -15.34 -20.58
C ALA A 126 1.38 -14.59 -21.76
N GLU A 127 0.86 -13.41 -22.09
CA GLU A 127 1.40 -12.53 -23.16
C GLU A 127 2.79 -11.98 -22.82
N HIS A 128 3.11 -11.85 -21.51
CA HIS A 128 4.37 -11.30 -21.02
C HIS A 128 5.35 -12.38 -20.52
N GLY A 129 5.01 -13.66 -20.67
CA GLY A 129 5.87 -14.77 -20.25
C GLY A 129 6.01 -14.88 -18.71
N LEU A 130 5.01 -14.44 -17.95
CA LEU A 130 4.97 -14.48 -16.51
C LEU A 130 4.03 -15.56 -15.97
N GLU A 131 4.34 -16.11 -14.81
CA GLU A 131 3.38 -16.92 -14.05
C GLU A 131 2.42 -16.03 -13.28
N PRO A 132 1.09 -16.25 -13.34
CA PRO A 132 0.10 -15.42 -12.64
C PRO A 132 -0.01 -15.79 -11.15
N LEU A 133 1.12 -15.90 -10.46
CA LEU A 133 1.23 -16.23 -9.03
C LEU A 133 1.92 -15.09 -8.28
N VAL A 134 1.12 -14.23 -7.68
CA VAL A 134 1.56 -13.02 -6.98
C VAL A 134 2.04 -13.39 -5.58
N ASP A 135 3.32 -13.14 -5.30
CA ASP A 135 3.91 -13.36 -3.97
C ASP A 135 3.80 -12.12 -3.08
N VAL A 136 3.81 -10.91 -3.67
CA VAL A 136 3.58 -9.65 -2.97
C VAL A 136 2.55 -8.83 -3.72
N LEU A 137 1.46 -8.49 -3.07
CA LEU A 137 0.44 -7.56 -3.56
C LEU A 137 0.45 -6.31 -2.68
N PHE A 138 0.59 -5.14 -3.28
CA PHE A 138 0.44 -3.87 -2.59
C PHE A 138 -0.74 -3.10 -3.16
N VAL A 139 -1.61 -2.57 -2.30
CA VAL A 139 -2.84 -1.84 -2.67
C VAL A 139 -2.81 -0.46 -2.02
N ASP A 140 -2.73 0.58 -2.86
CA ASP A 140 -2.71 1.99 -2.44
C ASP A 140 -3.40 2.88 -3.51
N THR A 141 -4.68 2.65 -3.76
CA THR A 141 -5.46 3.25 -4.85
C THR A 141 -6.51 4.26 -4.36
N SER A 142 -7.79 4.02 -4.62
CA SER A 142 -8.87 4.96 -4.33
C SER A 142 -9.31 5.02 -2.87
N HIS A 143 -8.99 4.01 -2.06
CA HIS A 143 -9.38 3.84 -0.65
C HIS A 143 -10.89 3.75 -0.41
N VAL A 144 -11.70 3.63 -1.46
CA VAL A 144 -13.17 3.52 -1.40
C VAL A 144 -13.55 2.06 -1.17
N TYR A 145 -14.53 1.81 -0.29
CA TYR A 145 -14.94 0.46 0.11
C TYR A 145 -15.27 -0.45 -1.07
N ASP A 146 -16.16 0.00 -1.97
CA ASP A 146 -16.61 -0.83 -3.11
C ASP A 146 -15.45 -1.15 -4.06
N HIS A 147 -14.54 -0.18 -4.28
CA HIS A 147 -13.37 -0.40 -5.11
C HIS A 147 -12.39 -1.37 -4.45
N THR A 148 -12.11 -1.21 -3.15
CA THR A 148 -11.22 -2.13 -2.43
C THR A 148 -11.79 -3.56 -2.40
N CYS A 149 -13.11 -3.72 -2.26
CA CYS A 149 -13.76 -5.03 -2.40
C CYS A 149 -13.54 -5.62 -3.81
N ALA A 150 -13.66 -4.81 -4.85
CA ALA A 150 -13.43 -5.23 -6.23
C ALA A 150 -11.96 -5.61 -6.48
N GLU A 151 -11.00 -4.83 -5.96
CA GLU A 151 -9.57 -5.17 -5.99
C GLU A 151 -9.29 -6.52 -5.31
N ILE A 152 -9.81 -6.72 -4.11
CA ILE A 152 -9.66 -7.99 -3.38
C ILE A 152 -10.23 -9.16 -4.20
N ALA A 153 -11.42 -9.00 -4.75
CA ALA A 153 -12.05 -10.03 -5.56
C ALA A 153 -11.27 -10.35 -6.84
N ALA A 154 -10.69 -9.32 -7.48
CA ALA A 154 -9.92 -9.47 -8.71
C ALA A 154 -8.52 -10.07 -8.47
N TRP A 155 -7.83 -9.68 -7.39
CA TRP A 155 -6.43 -10.01 -7.18
C TRP A 155 -6.15 -11.20 -6.25
N PHE A 156 -7.00 -11.45 -5.24
CA PHE A 156 -6.77 -12.57 -4.30
C PHE A 156 -6.74 -13.95 -4.96
N PRO A 157 -7.49 -14.23 -6.05
CA PRO A 157 -7.36 -15.50 -6.78
C PRO A 157 -5.98 -15.75 -7.42
N HIS A 158 -5.16 -14.70 -7.56
CA HIS A 158 -3.80 -14.79 -8.12
C HIS A 158 -2.72 -14.92 -7.04
N LEU A 159 -3.07 -14.80 -5.75
CA LEU A 159 -2.10 -14.86 -4.67
C LEU A 159 -1.52 -16.26 -4.50
N SER A 160 -0.20 -16.35 -4.43
CA SER A 160 0.50 -17.62 -4.12
C SER A 160 0.19 -18.11 -2.70
N ALA A 161 0.49 -19.38 -2.43
CA ALA A 161 0.27 -19.99 -1.10
C ALA A 161 1.07 -19.31 0.03
N ARG A 162 2.12 -18.56 -0.29
CA ARG A 162 2.97 -17.83 0.67
C ARG A 162 2.84 -16.31 0.56
N ALA A 163 1.83 -15.84 -0.16
CA ALA A 163 1.68 -14.42 -0.49
C ALA A 163 1.62 -13.51 0.74
N VAL A 164 2.10 -12.30 0.52
CA VAL A 164 1.93 -11.17 1.41
C VAL A 164 1.13 -10.09 0.68
N ALA A 165 -0.03 -9.72 1.21
CA ALA A 165 -0.82 -8.59 0.72
C ALA A 165 -0.73 -7.43 1.71
N LEU A 166 -0.42 -6.23 1.19
CA LEU A 166 -0.21 -5.02 1.97
C LEU A 166 -1.22 -3.98 1.53
N PHE A 167 -1.96 -3.41 2.47
CA PHE A 167 -2.97 -2.39 2.23
C PHE A 167 -2.58 -1.12 2.96
N HIS A 168 -2.41 -0.04 2.20
CA HIS A 168 -2.17 1.28 2.75
C HIS A 168 -3.49 1.99 3.08
N ASP A 169 -3.40 3.16 3.73
CA ASP A 169 -4.53 4.01 4.11
C ASP A 169 -5.62 3.33 4.96
N THR A 170 -5.19 2.35 5.78
CA THR A 170 -6.06 1.62 6.69
C THR A 170 -6.39 2.40 7.99
N ASN A 171 -5.90 3.65 8.16
CA ASN A 171 -6.20 4.52 9.29
C ASN A 171 -6.24 6.01 8.90
N MET A 172 -7.04 6.33 7.88
CA MET A 172 -7.17 7.71 7.40
C MET A 172 -7.97 8.59 8.39
N LYS A 173 -7.31 9.57 9.00
CA LYS A 173 -7.91 10.48 10.02
C LYS A 173 -7.75 11.94 9.69
N LYS A 174 -7.06 12.30 8.61
CA LYS A 174 -6.79 13.70 8.29
C LYS A 174 -8.09 14.42 7.95
N VAL A 175 -8.19 15.65 8.45
CA VAL A 175 -9.22 16.60 8.05
C VAL A 175 -8.75 17.28 6.76
N PHE A 176 -9.64 17.41 5.80
CA PHE A 176 -9.39 18.12 4.55
C PHE A 176 -10.56 19.05 4.22
N ARG A 177 -10.31 20.04 3.37
CA ARG A 177 -11.35 20.91 2.85
C ARG A 177 -11.90 20.37 1.55
N ARG A 178 -13.22 20.19 1.49
CA ARG A 178 -13.94 19.81 0.26
C ARG A 178 -13.99 20.99 -0.71
N ARG A 179 -14.34 20.73 -1.97
CA ARG A 179 -14.49 21.75 -3.02
C ARG A 179 -15.57 22.78 -2.70
N ASP A 180 -16.60 22.40 -1.95
CA ASP A 180 -17.68 23.26 -1.47
C ASP A 180 -17.32 24.10 -0.24
N GLY A 181 -16.07 23.97 0.25
CA GLY A 181 -15.54 24.70 1.42
C GLY A 181 -15.84 24.03 2.76
N THR A 182 -16.62 22.97 2.82
CA THR A 182 -16.87 22.20 4.05
C THR A 182 -15.66 21.36 4.44
N LEU A 183 -15.62 20.88 5.69
CA LEU A 183 -14.56 19.98 6.15
C LEU A 183 -15.01 18.52 6.01
N GLY A 184 -14.07 17.67 5.60
CA GLY A 184 -14.22 16.24 5.54
C GLY A 184 -13.16 15.55 6.40
N LEU A 185 -13.39 14.29 6.74
CA LEU A 185 -12.48 13.43 7.47
C LEU A 185 -12.10 12.22 6.61
N GLY A 186 -10.80 11.85 6.63
CA GLY A 186 -10.32 10.65 5.98
C GLY A 186 -10.67 10.56 4.49
N TRP A 187 -10.61 11.69 3.77
CA TRP A 187 -10.97 11.77 2.34
C TRP A 187 -12.39 11.28 2.01
N ASN A 188 -13.29 11.23 3.01
CA ASN A 188 -14.63 10.67 2.92
C ASN A 188 -14.69 9.16 2.60
N ASN A 189 -13.62 8.45 2.82
CA ASN A 189 -13.56 7.01 2.52
C ASN A 189 -14.33 6.14 3.53
N HIS A 190 -14.82 6.71 4.63
CA HIS A 190 -15.62 6.02 5.64
C HIS A 190 -15.04 4.69 6.11
N ARG A 191 -13.71 4.65 6.36
CA ARG A 191 -12.94 3.44 6.67
C ARG A 191 -12.99 2.40 5.53
N GLY A 192 -13.03 2.85 4.27
CA GLY A 192 -13.30 1.98 3.12
C GLY A 192 -12.41 0.75 3.06
N VAL A 193 -11.07 0.95 3.10
CA VAL A 193 -10.10 -0.14 3.07
C VAL A 193 -10.27 -1.10 4.26
N VAL A 194 -10.40 -0.56 5.48
CA VAL A 194 -10.56 -1.38 6.69
C VAL A 194 -11.85 -2.20 6.65
N ARG A 195 -12.95 -1.61 6.21
CA ARG A 195 -14.24 -2.31 6.09
C ARG A 195 -14.16 -3.46 5.09
N ALA A 196 -13.51 -3.27 3.95
CA ALA A 196 -13.29 -4.34 2.97
C ALA A 196 -12.44 -5.48 3.57
N LEU A 197 -11.40 -5.13 4.33
CA LEU A 197 -10.57 -6.13 5.03
C LEU A 197 -11.35 -6.85 6.14
N GLU A 198 -12.16 -6.13 6.94
CA GLU A 198 -13.03 -6.74 7.96
C GLU A 198 -13.96 -7.78 7.36
N GLU A 199 -14.54 -7.50 6.19
CA GLU A 199 -15.45 -8.40 5.50
C GLU A 199 -14.74 -9.65 4.99
N VAL A 200 -13.64 -9.50 4.27
CA VAL A 200 -12.93 -10.66 3.69
C VAL A 200 -12.24 -11.53 4.75
N LEU A 201 -11.83 -10.93 5.86
CA LEU A 201 -11.15 -11.64 6.96
C LEU A 201 -12.12 -12.20 8.02
N GLY A 202 -13.37 -11.74 8.03
CA GLY A 202 -14.34 -12.11 9.07
C GLY A 202 -13.98 -11.64 10.47
N ILE A 203 -13.22 -10.56 10.61
CA ILE A 203 -12.77 -9.99 11.90
C ILE A 203 -13.13 -8.51 12.01
N ARG A 204 -13.04 -7.95 13.23
CA ARG A 204 -13.10 -6.50 13.45
C ARG A 204 -11.70 -5.95 13.66
N ILE A 205 -11.42 -4.80 13.05
CA ILE A 205 -10.14 -4.10 13.12
C ILE A 205 -10.34 -2.76 13.84
N ASP A 206 -9.67 -2.58 14.99
CA ASP A 206 -9.50 -1.25 15.56
C ASP A 206 -8.28 -0.60 14.89
N GLU A 207 -8.54 0.17 13.83
CA GLU A 207 -7.50 0.83 13.03
C GLU A 207 -6.66 1.85 13.78
N ARG A 208 -7.02 2.14 15.04
CA ARG A 208 -6.27 3.09 15.90
C ARG A 208 -5.18 2.41 16.71
N ARG A 209 -5.17 1.08 16.75
CA ARG A 209 -4.27 0.28 17.58
C ARG A 209 -3.43 -0.65 16.73
N ALA A 210 -2.12 -0.66 17.02
CA ALA A 210 -1.25 -1.68 16.46
C ALA A 210 -1.62 -3.06 17.05
N PHE A 211 -1.71 -4.05 16.18
CA PHE A 211 -1.94 -5.43 16.60
C PHE A 211 -1.30 -6.43 15.65
N THR A 212 -1.14 -7.65 16.13
CA THR A 212 -0.88 -8.84 15.31
C THR A 212 -1.83 -9.94 15.78
N GLY A 213 -2.51 -10.58 14.83
CA GLY A 213 -3.48 -11.64 15.10
C GLY A 213 -3.58 -12.63 13.95
N ALA A 214 -4.53 -13.56 14.02
CA ALA A 214 -4.83 -14.52 12.98
C ALA A 214 -6.30 -14.36 12.53
N ALA A 215 -6.54 -14.55 11.24
CA ALA A 215 -7.86 -14.52 10.62
C ALA A 215 -7.90 -15.55 9.49
N GLY A 216 -8.49 -16.71 9.72
CA GLY A 216 -8.47 -17.84 8.77
C GLY A 216 -7.03 -18.21 8.39
N ALA A 217 -6.74 -18.23 7.09
CA ALA A 217 -5.43 -18.54 6.54
C ALA A 217 -4.44 -17.34 6.56
N TRP A 218 -4.74 -16.28 7.33
CA TRP A 218 -3.94 -15.08 7.36
C TRP A 218 -3.41 -14.76 8.76
N ARG A 219 -2.14 -14.41 8.83
CA ARG A 219 -1.58 -13.61 9.91
C ARG A 219 -1.76 -12.15 9.54
N VAL A 220 -2.45 -11.40 10.38
CA VAL A 220 -2.77 -9.98 10.16
C VAL A 220 -1.89 -9.15 11.09
N THR A 221 -1.17 -8.18 10.53
CA THR A 221 -0.42 -7.18 11.31
C THR A 221 -0.90 -5.80 10.88
N HIS A 222 -1.24 -4.94 11.85
CA HIS A 222 -1.68 -3.58 11.59
C HIS A 222 -0.80 -2.58 12.32
N ASP A 223 -0.35 -1.56 11.59
CA ASP A 223 0.37 -0.39 12.11
C ASP A 223 -0.50 0.86 11.87
N PRO A 224 -0.99 1.53 12.94
CA PRO A 224 -1.87 2.69 12.82
C PRO A 224 -1.15 3.99 12.48
N ILE A 225 0.18 4.00 12.39
CA ILE A 225 0.99 5.20 12.18
C ILE A 225 0.71 5.77 10.79
N CYS A 226 0.90 7.09 10.63
CA CYS A 226 0.63 7.78 9.39
C CYS A 226 -0.83 7.57 8.95
N ASN A 227 -1.09 7.06 7.79
CA ASN A 227 -2.44 6.71 7.32
C ASN A 227 -2.82 5.24 7.59
N GLY A 228 -1.95 4.49 8.25
CA GLY A 228 -2.14 3.07 8.55
C GLY A 228 -1.65 2.13 7.45
N LEU A 229 -1.09 1.00 7.87
CA LEU A 229 -0.68 -0.10 7.01
C LEU A 229 -1.19 -1.41 7.61
N THR A 230 -1.91 -2.21 6.82
CA THR A 230 -2.30 -3.57 7.20
C THR A 230 -1.60 -4.57 6.31
N ILE A 231 -0.93 -5.54 6.91
CA ILE A 231 -0.19 -6.59 6.23
C ILE A 231 -0.86 -7.94 6.51
N LEU A 232 -1.28 -8.60 5.46
CA LEU A 232 -1.82 -9.95 5.46
C LEU A 232 -0.73 -10.89 4.95
N ARG A 233 -0.33 -11.85 5.77
CA ARG A 233 0.63 -12.88 5.38
C ARG A 233 -0.05 -14.23 5.44
N ARG A 234 -0.04 -14.97 4.33
CA ARG A 234 -0.58 -16.34 4.34
C ARG A 234 0.21 -17.18 5.33
N THR A 235 -0.51 -17.85 6.23
CA THR A 235 0.02 -18.95 7.03
C THR A 235 -0.13 -20.17 6.13
N GLY A 236 0.97 -20.61 5.49
CA GLY A 236 0.92 -21.84 4.71
C GLY A 236 0.28 -22.95 5.56
N ASP A 237 -0.44 -23.86 4.93
CA ASP A 237 -0.86 -25.09 5.57
C ASP A 237 0.37 -25.74 6.19
N ALA A 238 0.36 -25.86 7.54
CA ALA A 238 1.39 -26.51 8.31
C ALA A 238 1.31 -28.01 8.09
#